data_f80b3f08d762ed0a1c0660650b279e30
#
_entry.id   f80b3f08d762ed0a1c0660650b279e30
#
_cell.length_a   1.000
_cell.length_b   1.000
_cell.length_c   1.000
_cell.angle_alpha   90.00
_cell.angle_beta   90.00
_cell.angle_gamma   90.00
#
_symmetry.space_group_name_H-M   'P 1'
#
loop_
_entity.id
_entity.type
_entity.pdbx_description
1 polymer ?
#
loop_
_entity_poly.entity_id
_entity_poly.type
_entity_poly.pdbx_seq_one_letter_code
_entity_poly.pdbx_strand_id
1 'polypeptide(L)'
;IRLGRFTDGPHLLERGDRITITTRDVPGTRELVGTTHKGLPGDVAPGDVLLVDDGKVRLRAVEVTDTDVLAEVEVPGMVSDNKGINLPGVAVNVPALSEKDERDLRWALRTGVDMVALSFVRDAADVDRVHEIMDEEERRVPVIAKIEKPQAVENLEAIVDAFDAIMVARGDLGVELPLEDVPVVQKRAVDLARRWAKPVICLLYTSL
;
A
#
# COMPACT_ATOMS: atom_id res chain seq x y z
N ILE A 1 -2.66 -4.51 1.04
CA ILE A 1 -3.48 -5.69 0.69
C ILE A 1 -2.58 -6.74 0.08
N ARG A 2 -2.83 -8.04 0.33
CA ARG A 2 -2.02 -9.14 -0.23
C ARG A 2 -2.89 -10.30 -0.66
N LEU A 3 -2.43 -11.04 -1.67
CA LEU A 3 -2.94 -12.38 -1.98
C LEU A 3 -2.64 -13.35 -0.82
N GLY A 4 -3.48 -14.36 -0.67
CA GLY A 4 -3.26 -15.49 0.21
C GLY A 4 -2.15 -16.41 -0.29
N ARG A 5 -2.13 -17.64 0.24
CA ARG A 5 -1.17 -18.67 -0.16
C ARG A 5 -1.77 -19.59 -1.20
N PHE A 6 -0.96 -20.03 -2.13
CA PHE A 6 -1.31 -21.03 -3.14
C PHE A 6 -0.85 -22.42 -2.67
N THR A 7 -1.65 -23.44 -2.98
CA THR A 7 -1.37 -24.82 -2.52
C THR A 7 -0.21 -25.44 -3.28
N ASP A 8 -0.13 -25.18 -4.58
CA ASP A 8 0.78 -25.85 -5.52
C ASP A 8 1.91 -24.93 -6.03
N GLY A 9 2.17 -23.82 -5.29
CA GLY A 9 3.20 -22.85 -5.63
C GLY A 9 2.75 -21.77 -6.62
N PRO A 10 3.70 -21.09 -7.29
CA PRO A 10 3.40 -20.01 -8.20
C PRO A 10 2.63 -20.48 -9.44
N HIS A 11 1.69 -19.67 -9.93
CA HIS A 11 0.92 -19.92 -11.15
C HIS A 11 1.17 -18.83 -12.18
N LEU A 12 1.38 -19.24 -13.42
CA LEU A 12 1.36 -18.35 -14.56
C LEU A 12 -0.10 -18.09 -14.96
N LEU A 13 -0.49 -16.82 -14.92
CA LEU A 13 -1.76 -16.37 -15.48
C LEU A 13 -1.52 -15.80 -16.87
N GLU A 14 -2.31 -16.25 -17.84
CA GLU A 14 -2.25 -15.78 -19.21
C GLU A 14 -3.33 -14.71 -19.46
N ARG A 15 -3.14 -13.91 -20.51
CA ARG A 15 -4.12 -12.88 -20.88
C ARG A 15 -5.48 -13.50 -21.20
N GLY A 16 -6.53 -12.98 -20.59
CA GLY A 16 -7.90 -13.48 -20.72
C GLY A 16 -8.26 -14.58 -19.71
N ASP A 17 -7.30 -15.08 -18.94
CA ASP A 17 -7.63 -15.97 -17.81
C ASP A 17 -8.49 -15.24 -16.79
N ARG A 18 -9.22 -16.01 -15.98
CA ARG A 18 -10.01 -15.48 -14.87
C ARG A 18 -9.54 -16.07 -13.56
N ILE A 19 -9.44 -15.20 -12.55
CA ILE A 19 -9.12 -15.57 -11.18
C ILE A 19 -10.11 -14.91 -10.23
N THR A 20 -10.57 -15.66 -9.25
CA THR A 20 -11.41 -15.15 -8.16
C THR A 20 -10.55 -14.82 -6.95
N ILE A 21 -10.61 -13.57 -6.49
CA ILE A 21 -10.00 -13.13 -5.24
C ILE A 21 -11.10 -13.10 -4.19
N THR A 22 -10.96 -13.92 -3.14
CA THR A 22 -11.99 -14.13 -2.14
C THR A 22 -11.57 -13.68 -0.74
N THR A 23 -12.55 -13.21 0.03
CA THR A 23 -12.36 -12.91 1.48
C THR A 23 -12.43 -14.16 2.34
N ARG A 24 -12.86 -15.28 1.79
CA ARG A 24 -12.92 -16.56 2.49
C ARG A 24 -11.53 -17.10 2.76
N ASP A 25 -11.38 -17.87 3.82
CA ASP A 25 -10.13 -18.56 4.13
C ASP A 25 -10.12 -19.91 3.38
N VAL A 26 -9.48 -19.91 2.22
CA VAL A 26 -9.42 -21.07 1.32
C VAL A 26 -7.99 -21.31 0.85
N PRO A 27 -7.63 -22.58 0.58
CA PRO A 27 -6.40 -22.88 -0.15
C PRO A 27 -6.43 -22.23 -1.54
N GLY A 28 -5.38 -21.52 -1.91
CA GLY A 28 -5.29 -20.86 -3.21
C GLY A 28 -4.97 -21.84 -4.33
N THR A 29 -5.60 -21.63 -5.47
CA THR A 29 -5.36 -22.32 -6.74
C THR A 29 -5.16 -21.29 -7.85
N ARG A 30 -4.89 -21.74 -9.08
CA ARG A 30 -4.80 -20.85 -10.23
C ARG A 30 -6.07 -20.02 -10.47
N GLU A 31 -7.23 -20.52 -10.06
CA GLU A 31 -8.55 -19.92 -10.36
C GLU A 31 -9.17 -19.21 -9.15
N LEU A 32 -8.70 -19.48 -7.93
CA LEU A 32 -9.25 -18.95 -6.69
C LEU A 32 -8.13 -18.71 -5.68
N VAL A 33 -8.08 -17.52 -5.10
CA VAL A 33 -7.10 -17.20 -4.04
C VAL A 33 -7.73 -16.29 -2.99
N GLY A 34 -7.37 -16.51 -1.73
CA GLY A 34 -7.76 -15.64 -0.63
C GLY A 34 -7.08 -14.28 -0.67
N THR A 35 -7.61 -13.32 0.09
CA THR A 35 -6.97 -12.03 0.34
C THR A 35 -6.89 -11.72 1.82
N THR A 36 -5.86 -10.95 2.22
CA THR A 36 -5.72 -10.45 3.60
C THR A 36 -6.73 -9.34 3.94
N HIS A 37 -7.28 -8.68 2.94
CA HIS A 37 -8.24 -7.58 3.13
C HIS A 37 -9.67 -8.06 2.99
N LYS A 38 -10.35 -8.22 4.13
CA LYS A 38 -11.73 -8.73 4.17
C LYS A 38 -12.77 -7.75 3.61
N GLY A 39 -12.43 -6.46 3.49
CA GLY A 39 -13.27 -5.43 2.88
C GLY A 39 -13.13 -5.31 1.35
N LEU A 40 -12.24 -6.10 0.72
CA LEU A 40 -11.94 -5.95 -0.72
C LEU A 40 -13.17 -5.87 -1.64
N PRO A 41 -14.20 -6.73 -1.49
CA PRO A 41 -15.38 -6.63 -2.34
C PRO A 41 -16.22 -5.37 -2.12
N GLY A 42 -16.14 -4.77 -0.93
CA GLY A 42 -16.82 -3.50 -0.64
C GLY A 42 -16.10 -2.28 -1.21
N ASP A 43 -14.80 -2.39 -1.46
CA ASP A 43 -13.97 -1.31 -1.99
C ASP A 43 -13.90 -1.34 -3.53
N VAL A 44 -14.06 -2.51 -4.17
CA VAL A 44 -13.87 -2.71 -5.62
C VAL A 44 -15.21 -2.76 -6.35
N ALA A 45 -15.28 -2.12 -7.49
CA ALA A 45 -16.42 -2.20 -8.42
C ALA A 45 -16.02 -2.91 -9.74
N PRO A 46 -16.98 -3.49 -10.49
CA PRO A 46 -16.71 -3.97 -11.84
C PRO A 46 -16.10 -2.88 -12.72
N GLY A 47 -15.00 -3.19 -13.40
CA GLY A 47 -14.20 -2.26 -14.19
C GLY A 47 -12.94 -1.76 -13.50
N ASP A 48 -12.83 -1.87 -12.18
CA ASP A 48 -11.63 -1.46 -11.44
C ASP A 48 -10.42 -2.33 -11.77
N VAL A 49 -9.26 -1.73 -11.66
CA VAL A 49 -7.97 -2.38 -11.92
C VAL A 49 -7.34 -2.84 -10.61
N LEU A 50 -6.88 -4.10 -10.61
CA LEU A 50 -6.07 -4.65 -9.54
C LEU A 50 -4.67 -4.91 -10.08
N LEU A 51 -3.66 -4.33 -9.47
CA LEU A 51 -2.25 -4.53 -9.79
C LEU A 51 -1.63 -5.48 -8.79
N VAL A 52 -1.11 -6.61 -9.27
CA VAL A 52 -0.50 -7.64 -8.43
C VAL A 52 1.01 -7.65 -8.64
N ASP A 53 1.77 -7.87 -7.56
CA ASP A 53 3.25 -7.90 -7.55
C ASP A 53 3.84 -6.61 -8.18
N ASP A 54 3.47 -5.46 -7.60
CA ASP A 54 3.92 -4.13 -8.02
C ASP A 54 3.63 -3.82 -9.52
N GLY A 55 2.48 -4.30 -9.98
CA GLY A 55 2.00 -4.05 -11.34
C GLY A 55 2.51 -5.02 -12.40
N LYS A 56 3.26 -6.06 -12.04
CA LYS A 56 3.70 -7.10 -12.98
C LYS A 56 2.54 -7.89 -13.58
N VAL A 57 1.47 -8.06 -12.82
CA VAL A 57 0.21 -8.66 -13.30
C VAL A 57 -0.90 -7.63 -13.15
N ARG A 58 -1.65 -7.41 -14.21
CA ARG A 58 -2.80 -6.51 -14.22
C ARG A 58 -4.08 -7.29 -14.42
N LEU A 59 -4.98 -7.12 -13.50
CA LEU A 59 -6.30 -7.73 -13.51
C LEU A 59 -7.36 -6.62 -13.61
N ARG A 60 -8.49 -6.96 -14.23
CA ARG A 60 -9.69 -6.11 -14.23
C ARG A 60 -10.83 -6.84 -13.55
N ALA A 61 -11.45 -6.21 -12.56
CA ALA A 61 -12.66 -6.73 -11.93
C ALA A 61 -13.79 -6.84 -12.95
N VAL A 62 -14.37 -8.02 -13.07
CA VAL A 62 -15.49 -8.31 -13.98
C VAL A 62 -16.80 -8.39 -13.20
N GLU A 63 -16.77 -9.08 -12.06
CA GLU A 63 -17.93 -9.29 -11.21
C GLU A 63 -17.49 -9.18 -9.75
N VAL A 64 -18.34 -8.58 -8.93
CA VAL A 64 -18.11 -8.43 -7.49
C VAL A 64 -19.34 -8.91 -6.75
N THR A 65 -19.13 -9.77 -5.76
CA THR A 65 -20.14 -10.26 -4.82
C THR A 65 -19.82 -9.84 -3.40
N ASP A 66 -20.55 -10.27 -2.40
CA ASP A 66 -20.29 -9.94 -0.99
C ASP A 66 -18.93 -10.47 -0.50
N THR A 67 -18.40 -11.54 -1.12
CA THR A 67 -17.17 -12.20 -0.67
C THR A 67 -16.10 -12.32 -1.74
N ASP A 68 -16.43 -12.15 -3.00
CA ASP A 68 -15.57 -12.51 -4.12
C ASP A 68 -15.46 -11.36 -5.13
N VAL A 69 -14.27 -11.19 -5.68
CA VAL A 69 -13.97 -10.36 -6.84
C VAL A 69 -13.48 -11.28 -7.95
N LEU A 70 -14.31 -11.49 -8.98
CA LEU A 70 -13.90 -12.18 -10.21
C LEU A 70 -13.16 -11.17 -11.09
N ALA A 71 -11.93 -11.48 -11.44
CA ALA A 71 -11.10 -10.60 -12.25
C ALA A 71 -10.56 -11.33 -13.49
N GLU A 72 -10.42 -10.59 -14.59
CA GLU A 72 -9.84 -11.06 -15.85
C GLU A 72 -8.43 -10.49 -16.01
N VAL A 73 -7.51 -11.29 -16.51
CA VAL A 73 -6.10 -10.94 -16.69
C VAL A 73 -5.93 -10.09 -17.94
N GLU A 74 -5.51 -8.82 -17.77
CA GLU A 74 -5.15 -7.92 -18.86
C GLU A 74 -3.66 -7.99 -19.23
N VAL A 75 -2.79 -8.06 -18.20
CA VAL A 75 -1.34 -8.23 -18.37
C VAL A 75 -0.95 -9.53 -17.68
N PRO A 76 -0.41 -10.49 -18.45
CA PRO A 76 -0.05 -11.81 -17.95
C PRO A 76 1.18 -11.76 -17.03
N GLY A 77 1.31 -12.75 -16.13
CA GLY A 77 2.47 -12.90 -15.29
C GLY A 77 2.30 -13.93 -14.19
N MET A 78 3.35 -14.08 -13.39
CA MET A 78 3.37 -15.03 -12.28
C MET A 78 2.70 -14.45 -11.05
N VAL A 79 1.77 -15.19 -10.46
CA VAL A 79 1.22 -14.93 -9.13
C VAL A 79 1.73 -15.95 -8.13
N SER A 80 1.99 -15.53 -6.90
CA SER A 80 2.50 -16.39 -5.84
C SER A 80 2.06 -15.89 -4.46
N ASP A 81 2.44 -16.62 -3.42
CA ASP A 81 2.09 -16.34 -2.03
C ASP A 81 2.37 -14.90 -1.61
N ASN A 82 1.42 -14.31 -0.91
CA ASN A 82 1.55 -13.03 -0.22
C ASN A 82 1.93 -11.84 -1.12
N LYS A 83 1.74 -11.94 -2.43
CA LYS A 83 1.99 -10.81 -3.35
C LYS A 83 1.05 -9.65 -3.06
N GLY A 84 1.59 -8.44 -3.13
CA GLY A 84 0.84 -7.20 -2.94
C GLY A 84 -0.26 -7.04 -3.98
N ILE A 85 -1.37 -6.44 -3.58
CA ILE A 85 -2.44 -5.97 -4.46
C ILE A 85 -2.55 -4.46 -4.27
N ASN A 86 -2.39 -3.71 -5.34
CA ASN A 86 -2.66 -2.28 -5.40
C ASN A 86 -3.94 -2.04 -6.19
N LEU A 87 -4.71 -1.04 -5.78
CA LEU A 87 -5.99 -0.65 -6.35
C LEU A 87 -5.91 0.82 -6.78
N PRO A 88 -5.35 1.12 -7.97
CA PRO A 88 -5.23 2.50 -8.43
C PRO A 88 -6.59 3.18 -8.55
N GLY A 89 -6.71 4.39 -7.99
CA GLY A 89 -7.95 5.16 -8.04
C GLY A 89 -9.08 4.70 -7.11
N VAL A 90 -8.87 3.61 -6.37
CA VAL A 90 -9.87 3.09 -5.41
C VAL A 90 -9.54 3.59 -3.99
N ALA A 91 -10.53 4.19 -3.34
CA ALA A 91 -10.42 4.57 -1.93
C ALA A 91 -10.58 3.33 -1.04
N VAL A 92 -9.48 2.74 -0.64
CA VAL A 92 -9.49 1.55 0.24
C VAL A 92 -9.73 1.97 1.68
N ASN A 93 -10.76 1.42 2.32
CA ASN A 93 -11.09 1.71 3.71
C ASN A 93 -10.32 0.78 4.66
N VAL A 94 -9.02 1.03 4.81
CA VAL A 94 -8.17 0.35 5.80
C VAL A 94 -7.61 1.38 6.77
N PRO A 95 -7.48 1.06 8.08
CA PRO A 95 -6.82 1.94 9.03
C PRO A 95 -5.34 2.15 8.65
N ALA A 96 -4.75 3.28 9.06
CA ALA A 96 -3.34 3.58 8.83
C ALA A 96 -2.41 2.52 9.47
N LEU A 97 -2.80 1.99 10.62
CA LEU A 97 -2.13 0.88 11.31
C LEU A 97 -3.08 -0.30 11.47
N SER A 98 -2.61 -1.50 11.10
CA SER A 98 -3.27 -2.74 11.48
C SER A 98 -2.93 -3.11 12.93
N GLU A 99 -3.70 -4.03 13.54
CA GLU A 99 -3.36 -4.55 14.88
C GLU A 99 -1.93 -5.14 14.94
N LYS A 100 -1.45 -5.68 13.83
CA LYS A 100 -0.07 -6.17 13.74
C LYS A 100 0.92 -4.99 13.78
N ASP A 101 0.65 -3.93 13.02
CA ASP A 101 1.52 -2.75 12.98
C ASP A 101 1.58 -2.06 14.34
N GLU A 102 0.47 -2.00 15.08
CA GLU A 102 0.46 -1.48 16.46
C GLU A 102 1.37 -2.31 17.39
N ARG A 103 1.30 -3.65 17.31
CA ARG A 103 2.19 -4.52 18.10
C ARG A 103 3.65 -4.35 17.72
N ASP A 104 3.94 -4.27 16.43
CA ASP A 104 5.28 -4.08 15.91
C ASP A 104 5.84 -2.71 16.31
N LEU A 105 5.04 -1.65 16.27
CA LEU A 105 5.41 -0.32 16.73
C LEU A 105 5.78 -0.31 18.23
N ARG A 106 4.95 -0.92 19.09
CA ARG A 106 5.24 -1.03 20.52
C ARG A 106 6.56 -1.78 20.76
N TRP A 107 6.76 -2.89 20.04
CA TRP A 107 8.01 -3.63 20.13
C TRP A 107 9.22 -2.78 19.68
N ALA A 108 9.11 -2.06 18.58
CA ALA A 108 10.16 -1.20 18.07
C ALA A 108 10.52 -0.09 19.07
N LEU A 109 9.52 0.57 19.64
CA LEU A 109 9.71 1.61 20.66
C LEU A 109 10.45 1.06 21.89
N ARG A 110 10.04 -0.10 22.40
CA ARG A 110 10.71 -0.77 23.53
C ARG A 110 12.12 -1.24 23.22
N THR A 111 12.38 -1.61 21.95
CA THR A 111 13.73 -2.01 21.48
C THR A 111 14.67 -0.81 21.34
N GLY A 112 14.14 0.40 21.24
CA GLY A 112 14.95 1.61 21.23
C GLY A 112 15.30 2.14 19.86
N VAL A 113 14.40 2.02 18.87
CA VAL A 113 14.60 2.64 17.55
C VAL A 113 14.70 4.17 17.66
N ASP A 114 15.44 4.79 16.74
CA ASP A 114 15.63 6.23 16.70
C ASP A 114 14.53 6.96 15.94
N MET A 115 13.84 6.30 15.01
CA MET A 115 12.72 6.82 14.24
C MET A 115 11.87 5.69 13.66
N VAL A 116 10.64 6.00 13.24
CA VAL A 116 9.75 5.06 12.55
C VAL A 116 9.28 5.65 11.23
N ALA A 117 9.04 4.79 10.23
CA ALA A 117 8.48 5.19 8.96
C ALA A 117 7.08 4.56 8.79
N LEU A 118 6.07 5.39 8.56
CA LEU A 118 4.70 4.96 8.32
C LEU A 118 4.46 4.80 6.82
N SER A 119 4.13 3.57 6.39
CA SER A 119 3.80 3.27 5.00
C SER A 119 2.35 3.62 4.68
N PHE A 120 2.10 3.87 3.41
CA PHE A 120 0.76 4.11 2.85
C PHE A 120 0.01 5.28 3.50
N VAL A 121 0.72 6.32 3.91
CA VAL A 121 0.12 7.56 4.41
C VAL A 121 -0.76 8.17 3.33
N ARG A 122 -1.95 8.64 3.71
CA ARG A 122 -2.95 9.27 2.83
C ARG A 122 -3.25 10.71 3.23
N ASP A 123 -3.22 10.97 4.53
CA ASP A 123 -3.47 12.30 5.08
C ASP A 123 -2.73 12.55 6.41
N ALA A 124 -2.89 13.75 6.95
CA ALA A 124 -2.23 14.17 8.18
C ALA A 124 -2.66 13.37 9.41
N ALA A 125 -3.93 12.95 9.48
CA ALA A 125 -4.49 12.23 10.62
C ALA A 125 -3.94 10.80 10.76
N ASP A 126 -3.33 10.26 9.72
CA ASP A 126 -2.71 8.93 9.78
C ASP A 126 -1.59 8.84 10.86
N VAL A 127 -1.02 9.97 11.30
CA VAL A 127 -0.01 10.00 12.37
C VAL A 127 -0.61 9.91 13.78
N ASP A 128 -1.88 10.25 13.95
CA ASP A 128 -2.49 10.40 15.29
C ASP A 128 -2.40 9.11 16.10
N ARG A 129 -2.76 7.97 15.48
CA ARG A 129 -2.67 6.68 16.16
C ARG A 129 -1.24 6.27 16.51
N VAL A 130 -0.26 6.64 15.67
CA VAL A 130 1.17 6.42 15.96
C VAL A 130 1.56 7.21 17.21
N HIS A 131 1.14 8.45 17.29
CA HIS A 131 1.41 9.32 18.42
C HIS A 131 0.74 8.84 19.72
N GLU A 132 -0.51 8.37 19.67
CA GLU A 132 -1.18 7.77 20.83
C GLU A 132 -0.39 6.59 21.38
N ILE A 133 0.06 5.66 20.51
CA ILE A 133 0.87 4.51 20.91
C ILE A 133 2.22 4.95 21.51
N MET A 134 2.83 5.97 20.95
CA MET A 134 4.08 6.52 21.49
C MET A 134 3.88 7.11 22.89
N ASP A 135 2.74 7.76 23.14
CA ASP A 135 2.41 8.29 24.47
C ASP A 135 2.12 7.17 25.47
N GLU A 136 1.41 6.12 25.04
CA GLU A 136 1.16 4.93 25.89
C GLU A 136 2.47 4.20 26.25
N GLU A 137 3.47 4.20 25.36
CA GLU A 137 4.79 3.61 25.59
C GLU A 137 5.79 4.59 26.23
N GLU A 138 5.35 5.80 26.58
CA GLU A 138 6.16 6.89 27.15
C GLU A 138 7.43 7.18 26.35
N ARG A 139 7.37 6.97 25.03
CA ARG A 139 8.51 7.16 24.12
C ARG A 139 8.12 7.78 22.80
N ARG A 140 8.49 9.05 22.61
CA ARG A 140 8.35 9.75 21.33
C ARG A 140 9.64 9.62 20.51
N VAL A 141 9.50 9.29 19.25
CA VAL A 141 10.56 9.28 18.23
C VAL A 141 10.01 9.94 16.95
N PRO A 142 10.86 10.50 16.08
CA PRO A 142 10.42 11.09 14.83
C PRO A 142 9.66 10.08 13.94
N VAL A 143 8.58 10.55 13.32
CA VAL A 143 7.75 9.78 12.39
C VAL A 143 7.95 10.28 10.97
N ILE A 144 8.33 9.38 10.07
CA ILE A 144 8.57 9.65 8.65
C ILE A 144 7.33 9.21 7.87
N ALA A 145 6.66 10.13 7.16
CA ALA A 145 5.59 9.78 6.23
C ALA A 145 6.15 9.23 4.93
N LYS A 146 5.76 8.02 4.54
CA LYS A 146 6.09 7.47 3.22
C LYS A 146 5.02 7.91 2.20
N ILE A 147 5.46 8.68 1.21
CA ILE A 147 4.63 9.18 0.10
C ILE A 147 4.63 8.13 -0.99
N GLU A 148 3.57 7.33 -1.01
CA GLU A 148 3.40 6.13 -1.85
C GLU A 148 2.07 6.14 -2.60
N LYS A 149 1.13 6.99 -2.18
CA LYS A 149 -0.25 6.99 -2.67
C LYS A 149 -0.61 8.33 -3.33
N PRO A 150 -1.50 8.32 -4.36
CA PRO A 150 -2.02 9.55 -4.95
C PRO A 150 -2.65 10.50 -3.92
N GLN A 151 -3.39 9.96 -2.94
CA GLN A 151 -4.00 10.74 -1.86
C GLN A 151 -2.95 11.49 -1.03
N ALA A 152 -1.78 10.87 -0.78
CA ALA A 152 -0.68 11.56 -0.10
C ALA A 152 -0.12 12.73 -0.92
N VAL A 153 -0.14 12.63 -2.24
CA VAL A 153 0.28 13.71 -3.14
C VAL A 153 -0.71 14.88 -3.13
N GLU A 154 -2.00 14.58 -3.06
CA GLU A 154 -3.06 15.58 -2.94
C GLU A 154 -2.98 16.32 -1.61
N ASN A 155 -2.75 15.59 -0.50
CA ASN A 155 -2.70 16.08 0.87
C ASN A 155 -1.27 16.44 1.34
N LEU A 156 -0.32 16.58 0.42
CA LEU A 156 1.11 16.64 0.73
C LEU A 156 1.48 17.74 1.73
N GLU A 157 0.85 18.91 1.64
CA GLU A 157 1.14 20.04 2.54
C GLU A 157 0.75 19.73 3.99
N ALA A 158 -0.44 19.19 4.20
CA ALA A 158 -0.92 18.79 5.52
C ALA A 158 -0.07 17.63 6.10
N ILE A 159 0.35 16.69 5.26
CA ILE A 159 1.23 15.59 5.68
C ILE A 159 2.60 16.14 6.08
N VAL A 160 3.19 17.02 5.29
CA VAL A 160 4.49 17.62 5.62
C VAL A 160 4.41 18.42 6.91
N ASP A 161 3.29 19.06 7.21
CA ASP A 161 3.07 19.77 8.48
C ASP A 161 3.02 18.81 9.69
N ALA A 162 2.26 17.74 9.57
CA ALA A 162 1.97 16.81 10.68
C ALA A 162 3.14 15.87 11.03
N PHE A 163 3.93 15.46 10.05
CA PHE A 163 5.02 14.48 10.23
C PHE A 163 6.38 15.17 10.43
N ASP A 164 7.34 14.48 11.07
CA ASP A 164 8.69 15.02 11.32
C ASP A 164 9.58 15.00 10.07
N ALA A 165 9.34 14.06 9.16
CA ALA A 165 10.06 13.91 7.91
C ALA A 165 9.17 13.23 6.85
N ILE A 166 9.61 13.27 5.59
CA ILE A 166 8.95 12.53 4.52
C ILE A 166 9.92 11.61 3.77
N MET A 167 9.39 10.53 3.22
CA MET A 167 10.12 9.62 2.34
C MET A 167 9.36 9.47 1.03
N VAL A 168 9.98 9.81 -0.09
CA VAL A 168 9.38 9.62 -1.42
C VAL A 168 9.74 8.22 -1.92
N ALA A 169 8.79 7.31 -1.85
CA ALA A 169 8.94 5.92 -2.30
C ALA A 169 8.55 5.81 -3.78
N ARG A 170 9.50 6.10 -4.67
CA ARG A 170 9.26 6.24 -6.11
C ARG A 170 8.74 4.97 -6.76
N GLY A 171 9.20 3.81 -6.31
CA GLY A 171 8.73 2.51 -6.82
C GLY A 171 7.23 2.34 -6.59
N ASP A 172 6.79 2.45 -5.33
CA ASP A 172 5.39 2.29 -4.94
C ASP A 172 4.50 3.38 -5.58
N LEU A 173 5.00 4.62 -5.61
CA LEU A 173 4.29 5.74 -6.22
C LEU A 173 4.08 5.54 -7.72
N GLY A 174 5.07 4.98 -8.43
CA GLY A 174 4.99 4.67 -9.86
C GLY A 174 4.10 3.47 -10.22
N VAL A 175 3.67 2.67 -9.23
CA VAL A 175 2.62 1.67 -9.41
C VAL A 175 1.23 2.32 -9.48
N GLU A 176 1.06 3.43 -8.76
CA GLU A 176 -0.24 4.11 -8.59
C GLU A 176 -0.41 5.34 -9.49
N LEU A 177 0.69 5.98 -9.90
CA LEU A 177 0.71 7.17 -10.76
C LEU A 177 1.41 6.89 -12.09
N PRO A 178 1.13 7.70 -13.14
CA PRO A 178 1.95 7.70 -14.35
C PRO A 178 3.43 7.93 -14.03
N LEU A 179 4.32 7.13 -14.61
CA LEU A 179 5.76 7.17 -14.30
C LEU A 179 6.38 8.56 -14.55
N GLU A 180 5.87 9.29 -15.55
CA GLU A 180 6.28 10.66 -15.90
C GLU A 180 5.95 11.68 -14.81
N ASP A 181 4.94 11.43 -13.97
CA ASP A 181 4.54 12.33 -12.88
C ASP A 181 5.40 12.17 -11.63
N VAL A 182 6.00 10.98 -11.43
CA VAL A 182 6.78 10.67 -10.21
C VAL A 182 7.93 11.66 -9.98
N PRO A 183 8.75 12.06 -10.97
CA PRO A 183 9.80 13.07 -10.77
C PRO A 183 9.26 14.46 -10.41
N VAL A 184 8.08 14.83 -10.93
CA VAL A 184 7.43 16.11 -10.62
C VAL A 184 6.94 16.11 -9.16
N VAL A 185 6.26 15.05 -8.75
CA VAL A 185 5.82 14.84 -7.37
C VAL A 185 7.00 14.88 -6.41
N GLN A 186 8.10 14.19 -6.73
CA GLN A 186 9.31 14.21 -5.91
C GLN A 186 9.85 15.63 -5.73
N LYS A 187 9.98 16.42 -6.81
CA LYS A 187 10.46 17.81 -6.70
C LYS A 187 9.55 18.65 -5.81
N ARG A 188 8.23 18.55 -6.01
CA ARG A 188 7.24 19.26 -5.19
C ARG A 188 7.38 18.89 -3.71
N ALA A 189 7.52 17.59 -3.40
CA ALA A 189 7.67 17.10 -2.04
C ALA A 189 8.97 17.62 -1.38
N VAL A 190 10.08 17.59 -2.11
CA VAL A 190 11.37 18.11 -1.63
C VAL A 190 11.31 19.61 -1.39
N ASP A 191 10.76 20.39 -2.32
CA ASP A 191 10.66 21.84 -2.18
C ASP A 191 9.77 22.23 -1.01
N LEU A 192 8.66 21.53 -0.81
CA LEU A 192 7.75 21.76 0.31
C LEU A 192 8.43 21.45 1.65
N ALA A 193 9.01 20.26 1.80
CA ALA A 193 9.68 19.87 3.04
C ALA A 193 10.84 20.81 3.40
N ARG A 194 11.61 21.30 2.41
CA ARG A 194 12.66 22.29 2.63
C ARG A 194 12.12 23.62 3.18
N ARG A 195 10.96 24.09 2.70
CA ARG A 195 10.32 25.31 3.24
C ARG A 195 9.93 25.15 4.71
N TRP A 196 9.60 23.94 5.13
CA TRP A 196 9.23 23.60 6.49
C TRP A 196 10.41 23.10 7.34
N ALA A 197 11.63 23.16 6.79
CA ALA A 197 12.86 22.68 7.44
C ALA A 197 12.78 21.22 7.89
N LYS A 198 12.08 20.37 7.12
CA LYS A 198 11.91 18.93 7.40
C LYS A 198 12.80 18.06 6.51
N PRO A 199 13.40 17.00 7.05
CA PRO A 199 14.19 16.04 6.27
C PRO A 199 13.37 15.35 5.18
N VAL A 200 14.03 15.04 4.06
CA VAL A 200 13.45 14.26 2.96
C VAL A 200 14.37 13.10 2.62
N ILE A 201 13.81 11.90 2.55
CA ILE A 201 14.48 10.70 2.07
C ILE A 201 13.92 10.38 0.69
N CYS A 202 14.78 10.37 -0.34
CA CYS A 202 14.39 9.98 -1.69
C CYS A 202 14.94 8.59 -1.98
N LEU A 203 14.06 7.60 -2.13
CA LEU A 203 14.45 6.24 -2.50
C LEU A 203 14.69 6.19 -4.00
N LEU A 204 15.98 6.16 -4.41
CA LEU A 204 16.38 6.23 -5.82
C LEU A 204 16.61 4.84 -6.44
N TYR A 205 16.83 3.79 -5.65
CA TYR A 205 17.35 2.49 -6.10
C TYR A 205 16.64 1.28 -5.47
N THR A 206 15.36 1.30 -5.24
CA THR A 206 14.68 0.16 -4.62
C THR A 206 13.80 -0.66 -5.55
N SER A 207 13.99 -0.52 -6.85
CA SER A 207 13.29 -1.35 -7.83
C SER A 207 14.27 -1.87 -8.86
N LEU A 208 14.95 -2.96 -8.53
CA LEU A 208 15.45 -3.91 -9.48
C LEU A 208 14.67 -5.21 -9.30
#